data_80c85de6b14a6d8855ed2b810b616f29
#
_entry.id   80c85de6b14a6d8855ed2b810b616f29
#
_cell.length_a   1.000
_cell.length_b   1.000
_cell.length_c   1.000
_cell.angle_alpha   90.00
_cell.angle_beta   90.00
_cell.angle_gamma   90.00
#
_symmetry.space_group_name_H-M   'P 1'
#
loop_
_entity.id
_entity.type
_entity.pdbx_description
1 polymer ?
#
loop_
_entity_poly.entity_id
_entity_poly.type
_entity_poly.pdbx_seq_one_letter_code
_entity_poly.pdbx_strand_id
1 'polypeptide(L)'
;MNIRRCTNDSLAATISAVGTEDFFTRVTEYLQSIVGFIGIFVTELEGKKQPTHIYDNVRSERRLDVVDTYIERNYLLDPFFNSNLKSPGTKVHRLVEISPDRFQSSTYYERYYKGLKLKDEIGLFVQISEKNTLFYSLGRHTHEKRFSKAETKKFREILPVVEALSRRHFDGFRHGGSSQTVGRDVDEAMLNFGEKWLTPRESEIAGLILKGHSSHSIAAQTGTTIGTTKIHRKNLYRKLNISSQAELFHAFFESVFE
;
A
#
# COMPACT_ATOMS: atom_id res chain seq x y z
N MET A 1 29.84 -8.75 17.94
CA MET A 1 29.07 -7.54 18.34
C MET A 1 27.68 -8.01 18.79
N ASN A 2 27.23 -7.66 19.98
CA ASN A 2 26.01 -8.25 20.57
C ASN A 2 24.77 -7.58 19.93
N ILE A 3 23.93 -8.34 19.21
CA ILE A 3 22.75 -7.86 18.48
C ILE A 3 21.82 -7.04 19.41
N ARG A 4 21.61 -7.45 20.65
CA ARG A 4 20.77 -6.71 21.63
C ARG A 4 21.32 -5.31 21.92
N ARG A 5 22.63 -5.12 21.97
CA ARG A 5 23.24 -3.82 22.24
C ARG A 5 23.02 -2.87 21.04
N CYS A 6 23.22 -3.36 19.82
CA CYS A 6 22.96 -2.59 18.60
C CYS A 6 21.50 -2.14 18.49
N THR A 7 20.55 -2.97 18.88
CA THR A 7 19.10 -2.63 18.88
C THR A 7 18.75 -1.56 19.91
N ASN A 8 19.32 -1.62 21.13
CA ASN A 8 19.08 -0.59 22.14
C ASN A 8 19.71 0.74 21.77
N ASP A 9 20.92 0.72 21.19
CA ASP A 9 21.59 1.94 20.72
C ASP A 9 20.81 2.62 19.59
N SER A 10 20.28 1.85 18.62
CA SER A 10 19.45 2.39 17.55
C SER A 10 18.09 2.90 18.05
N LEU A 11 17.49 2.25 19.03
CA LEU A 11 16.28 2.76 19.68
C LEU A 11 16.54 4.09 20.39
N ALA A 12 17.62 4.20 21.15
CA ALA A 12 17.99 5.44 21.84
C ALA A 12 18.23 6.59 20.86
N ALA A 13 18.89 6.31 19.72
CA ALA A 13 19.07 7.28 18.65
C ALA A 13 17.72 7.71 18.03
N THR A 14 16.79 6.79 17.85
CA THR A 14 15.44 7.09 17.34
C THR A 14 14.66 7.98 18.31
N ILE A 15 14.73 7.69 19.62
CA ILE A 15 14.09 8.53 20.66
C ILE A 15 14.63 9.95 20.61
N SER A 16 15.96 10.11 20.51
CA SER A 16 16.62 11.42 20.44
C SER A 16 16.29 12.20 19.17
N ALA A 17 15.90 11.52 18.09
CA ALA A 17 15.55 12.13 16.82
C ALA A 17 14.06 12.54 16.72
N VAL A 18 13.24 12.25 17.74
CA VAL A 18 11.83 12.66 17.74
C VAL A 18 11.71 14.18 17.61
N GLY A 19 10.90 14.64 16.64
CA GLY A 19 10.72 16.06 16.33
C GLY A 19 11.82 16.66 15.44
N THR A 20 12.74 15.87 14.89
CA THR A 20 13.78 16.33 13.96
C THR A 20 13.62 15.69 12.57
N GLU A 21 14.29 16.24 11.57
CA GLU A 21 14.30 15.70 10.18
C GLU A 21 14.94 14.30 10.10
N ASP A 22 15.82 13.94 11.04
CA ASP A 22 16.49 12.64 11.08
C ASP A 22 15.59 11.49 11.56
N PHE A 23 14.39 11.78 12.05
CA PHE A 23 13.54 10.78 12.71
C PHE A 23 13.32 9.52 11.86
N PHE A 24 12.90 9.66 10.62
CA PHE A 24 12.60 8.49 9.76
C PHE A 24 13.86 7.71 9.37
N THR A 25 15.00 8.38 9.25
CA THR A 25 16.31 7.71 9.07
C THR A 25 16.62 6.83 10.28
N ARG A 26 16.46 7.34 11.51
CA ARG A 26 16.69 6.57 12.74
C ARG A 26 15.67 5.47 12.97
N VAL A 27 14.39 5.70 12.65
CA VAL A 27 13.37 4.64 12.63
C VAL A 27 13.78 3.52 11.67
N THR A 28 14.27 3.85 10.49
CA THR A 28 14.75 2.86 9.51
C THR A 28 15.88 2.00 10.08
N GLU A 29 16.90 2.63 10.68
CA GLU A 29 18.02 1.94 11.32
C GLU A 29 17.54 1.05 12.47
N TYR A 30 16.61 1.52 13.29
CA TYR A 30 16.01 0.75 14.37
C TYR A 30 15.27 -0.49 13.82
N LEU A 31 14.39 -0.32 12.85
CA LEU A 31 13.66 -1.41 12.23
C LEU A 31 14.61 -2.44 11.58
N GLN A 32 15.67 -1.98 10.90
CA GLN A 32 16.70 -2.85 10.31
C GLN A 32 17.51 -3.62 11.36
N SER A 33 17.69 -3.07 12.57
CA SER A 33 18.34 -3.78 13.67
C SER A 33 17.53 -4.96 14.22
N ILE A 34 16.20 -4.97 13.99
CA ILE A 34 15.26 -6.02 14.41
C ILE A 34 15.16 -7.12 13.35
N VAL A 35 14.95 -6.70 12.10
CA VAL A 35 14.78 -7.60 10.93
C VAL A 35 15.36 -6.91 9.70
N GLY A 36 16.26 -7.59 8.99
CA GLY A 36 16.87 -7.04 7.78
C GLY A 36 15.85 -6.87 6.65
N PHE A 37 15.90 -5.70 6.02
CA PHE A 37 15.23 -5.34 4.76
C PHE A 37 16.09 -4.30 4.03
N ILE A 38 15.83 -4.06 2.74
CA ILE A 38 16.67 -3.15 1.93
C ILE A 38 15.96 -1.81 1.73
N GLY A 39 14.71 -1.85 1.27
CA GLY A 39 13.94 -0.65 0.95
C GLY A 39 12.92 -0.32 2.02
N ILE A 40 12.79 0.96 2.30
CA ILE A 40 11.68 1.51 3.08
C ILE A 40 11.04 2.66 2.30
N PHE A 41 9.72 2.70 2.35
CA PHE A 41 8.91 3.78 1.80
C PHE A 41 7.81 4.10 2.82
N VAL A 42 7.72 5.34 3.24
CA VAL A 42 6.77 5.80 4.27
C VAL A 42 5.80 6.79 3.67
N THR A 43 4.51 6.52 3.81
CA THR A 43 3.44 7.42 3.39
C THR A 43 2.46 7.68 4.53
N GLU A 44 1.82 8.84 4.51
CA GLU A 44 0.65 9.12 5.33
C GLU A 44 -0.60 8.82 4.53
N LEU A 45 -1.52 8.06 5.12
CA LEU A 45 -2.80 7.66 4.56
C LEU A 45 -3.92 8.37 5.31
N GLU A 46 -4.78 9.10 4.61
CA GLU A 46 -5.98 9.75 5.16
C GLU A 46 -7.22 9.25 4.43
N GLY A 47 -7.87 8.23 4.99
CA GLY A 47 -9.05 7.62 4.37
C GLY A 47 -8.77 7.21 2.92
N LYS A 48 -9.57 7.73 1.98
CA LYS A 48 -9.50 7.43 0.55
C LYS A 48 -8.64 8.42 -0.26
N LYS A 49 -8.07 9.43 0.40
CA LYS A 49 -7.25 10.43 -0.28
C LYS A 49 -5.97 9.81 -0.83
N GLN A 50 -5.38 10.48 -1.80
CA GLN A 50 -4.06 10.17 -2.31
C GLN A 50 -3.05 10.15 -1.15
N PRO A 51 -2.17 9.12 -1.05
CA PRO A 51 -1.14 9.06 -0.03
C PRO A 51 -0.20 10.24 -0.11
N THR A 52 0.18 10.79 1.04
CA THR A 52 1.22 11.80 1.13
C THR A 52 2.57 11.13 1.36
N HIS A 53 3.56 11.45 0.52
CA HIS A 53 4.93 10.98 0.73
C HIS A 53 5.51 11.61 2.01
N ILE A 54 6.13 10.78 2.85
CA ILE A 54 6.80 11.21 4.08
C ILE A 54 8.30 10.96 4.00
N TYR A 55 8.72 9.73 3.66
CA TYR A 55 10.12 9.35 3.64
C TYR A 55 10.35 8.13 2.75
N ASP A 56 11.53 8.05 2.13
CA ASP A 56 12.03 6.85 1.48
C ASP A 56 13.56 6.80 1.50
N ASN A 57 14.13 5.60 1.29
CA ASN A 57 15.54 5.40 1.04
C ASN A 57 15.79 4.86 -0.39
N VAL A 58 14.89 5.16 -1.31
CA VAL A 58 14.98 4.76 -2.71
C VAL A 58 16.07 5.58 -3.40
N ARG A 59 16.90 4.94 -4.21
CA ARG A 59 17.92 5.64 -5.01
C ARG A 59 17.25 6.63 -5.97
N SER A 60 17.87 7.80 -6.15
CA SER A 60 17.34 8.90 -6.97
C SER A 60 16.96 8.45 -8.39
N GLU A 61 17.73 7.55 -9.02
CA GLU A 61 17.48 7.06 -10.37
C GLU A 61 16.21 6.21 -10.48
N ARG A 62 15.69 5.71 -9.34
CA ARG A 62 14.50 4.88 -9.29
C ARG A 62 13.29 5.56 -8.66
N ARG A 63 13.49 6.79 -8.18
CA ARG A 63 12.46 7.51 -7.43
C ARG A 63 11.18 7.70 -8.26
N LEU A 64 11.31 8.11 -9.52
CA LEU A 64 10.17 8.29 -10.44
C LEU A 64 9.33 7.01 -10.55
N ASP A 65 10.00 5.86 -10.78
CA ASP A 65 9.31 4.58 -10.99
C ASP A 65 8.69 4.01 -9.71
N VAL A 66 9.35 4.21 -8.56
CA VAL A 66 8.99 3.57 -7.29
C VAL A 66 8.06 4.46 -6.46
N VAL A 67 8.43 5.73 -6.28
CA VAL A 67 7.76 6.65 -5.36
C VAL A 67 6.70 7.47 -6.08
N ASP A 68 7.12 8.24 -7.08
CA ASP A 68 6.26 9.24 -7.70
C ASP A 68 5.09 8.56 -8.43
N THR A 69 5.37 7.52 -9.22
CA THR A 69 4.33 6.74 -9.92
C THR A 69 3.39 6.02 -8.94
N TYR A 70 3.88 5.60 -7.75
CA TYR A 70 3.02 5.04 -6.72
C TYR A 70 2.04 6.10 -6.19
N ILE A 71 2.56 7.24 -5.76
CA ILE A 71 1.76 8.33 -5.19
C ILE A 71 0.74 8.86 -6.21
N GLU A 72 1.15 9.02 -7.48
CA GLU A 72 0.24 9.53 -8.50
C GLU A 72 -0.98 8.63 -8.72
N ARG A 73 -0.79 7.29 -8.77
CA ARG A 73 -1.83 6.40 -9.29
C ARG A 73 -1.82 4.98 -8.77
N ASN A 74 -0.64 4.34 -8.57
CA ASN A 74 -0.59 2.90 -8.34
C ASN A 74 -1.13 2.49 -6.97
N TYR A 75 -1.16 3.38 -5.98
CA TYR A 75 -1.74 3.15 -4.66
C TYR A 75 -3.20 2.67 -4.71
N LEU A 76 -3.97 3.06 -5.74
CA LEU A 76 -5.37 2.68 -5.92
C LEU A 76 -5.57 1.15 -5.96
N LEU A 77 -4.58 0.44 -6.50
CA LEU A 77 -4.62 -1.02 -6.67
C LEU A 77 -3.73 -1.77 -5.65
N ASP A 78 -3.06 -1.04 -4.78
CA ASP A 78 -2.19 -1.61 -3.76
C ASP A 78 -2.99 -2.38 -2.69
N PRO A 79 -2.68 -3.67 -2.46
CA PRO A 79 -3.32 -4.46 -1.40
C PRO A 79 -3.17 -3.84 0.00
N PHE A 80 -2.05 -3.18 0.30
CA PHE A 80 -1.82 -2.53 1.59
C PHE A 80 -2.76 -1.33 1.77
N PHE A 81 -2.83 -0.44 0.79
CA PHE A 81 -3.73 0.70 0.82
C PHE A 81 -5.19 0.24 0.99
N ASN A 82 -5.61 -0.70 0.16
CA ASN A 82 -6.96 -1.27 0.22
C ASN A 82 -7.25 -2.00 1.54
N SER A 83 -6.25 -2.64 2.16
CA SER A 83 -6.39 -3.25 3.49
C SER A 83 -6.58 -2.20 4.59
N ASN A 84 -5.89 -1.06 4.50
CA ASN A 84 -6.06 0.04 5.44
C ASN A 84 -7.44 0.68 5.34
N LEU A 85 -7.96 0.88 4.13
CA LEU A 85 -9.32 1.39 3.92
C LEU A 85 -10.39 0.52 4.55
N LYS A 86 -10.27 -0.81 4.45
CA LYS A 86 -11.24 -1.77 5.02
C LYS A 86 -11.21 -1.82 6.54
N SER A 87 -10.05 -1.67 7.13
CA SER A 87 -9.83 -1.77 8.57
C SER A 87 -8.66 -0.87 8.97
N PRO A 88 -8.88 0.41 9.22
CA PRO A 88 -7.83 1.31 9.73
C PRO A 88 -7.30 0.83 11.09
N GLY A 89 -6.10 1.28 11.44
CA GLY A 89 -5.52 1.01 12.76
C GLY A 89 -4.09 0.49 12.71
N THR A 90 -3.48 0.45 13.89
CA THR A 90 -2.09 -0.02 14.08
C THR A 90 -1.98 -1.54 13.92
N LYS A 91 -1.23 -2.00 12.92
CA LYS A 91 -1.11 -3.42 12.57
C LYS A 91 0.09 -3.72 11.67
N VAL A 92 0.45 -5.00 11.58
CA VAL A 92 1.46 -5.52 10.65
C VAL A 92 0.84 -6.55 9.73
N HIS A 93 1.02 -6.37 8.43
CA HIS A 93 0.63 -7.33 7.40
C HIS A 93 1.80 -7.65 6.48
N ARG A 94 1.89 -8.91 6.07
CA ARG A 94 2.69 -9.31 4.91
C ARG A 94 1.85 -9.20 3.65
N LEU A 95 2.48 -8.84 2.54
CA LEU A 95 1.78 -8.76 1.25
C LEU A 95 0.98 -10.04 0.94
N VAL A 96 1.57 -11.20 1.18
CA VAL A 96 0.92 -12.50 0.92
C VAL A 96 -0.34 -12.75 1.76
N GLU A 97 -0.49 -12.09 2.90
CA GLU A 97 -1.65 -12.24 3.80
C GLU A 97 -2.87 -11.43 3.32
N ILE A 98 -2.65 -10.36 2.57
CA ILE A 98 -3.68 -9.40 2.15
C ILE A 98 -3.88 -9.31 0.64
N SER A 99 -2.98 -9.92 -0.13
CA SER A 99 -3.09 -9.94 -1.59
C SER A 99 -4.27 -10.78 -2.07
N PRO A 100 -4.97 -10.35 -3.12
CA PRO A 100 -5.94 -11.18 -3.82
C PRO A 100 -5.31 -12.48 -4.34
N ASP A 101 -6.13 -13.51 -4.50
CA ASP A 101 -5.72 -14.85 -4.93
C ASP A 101 -5.00 -14.89 -6.29
N ARG A 102 -5.24 -13.90 -7.17
CA ARG A 102 -4.58 -13.75 -8.47
C ARG A 102 -3.68 -12.51 -8.57
N PHE A 103 -3.20 -11.99 -7.45
CA PHE A 103 -2.38 -10.77 -7.42
C PHE A 103 -1.18 -10.84 -8.37
N GLN A 104 -0.42 -11.93 -8.36
CA GLN A 104 0.76 -12.10 -9.24
C GLN A 104 0.45 -12.16 -10.73
N SER A 105 -0.81 -12.45 -11.09
CA SER A 105 -1.31 -12.44 -12.47
C SER A 105 -2.08 -11.17 -12.80
N SER A 106 -2.12 -10.20 -11.89
CA SER A 106 -2.77 -8.92 -12.13
C SER A 106 -1.90 -8.01 -12.99
N THR A 107 -2.53 -7.14 -13.76
CA THR A 107 -1.81 -6.13 -14.54
C THR A 107 -1.04 -5.16 -13.65
N TYR A 108 -1.54 -4.86 -12.45
CA TYR A 108 -0.82 -4.08 -11.45
C TYR A 108 0.51 -4.72 -11.08
N TYR A 109 0.51 -6.03 -10.78
CA TYR A 109 1.74 -6.76 -10.48
C TYR A 109 2.72 -6.73 -11.66
N GLU A 110 2.28 -7.07 -12.87
CA GLU A 110 3.14 -7.15 -14.04
C GLU A 110 3.70 -5.79 -14.48
N ARG A 111 2.90 -4.73 -14.44
CA ARG A 111 3.31 -3.40 -14.93
C ARG A 111 4.04 -2.55 -13.90
N TYR A 112 3.74 -2.71 -12.63
CA TYR A 112 4.33 -1.90 -11.57
C TYR A 112 5.14 -2.75 -10.60
N TYR A 113 4.49 -3.64 -9.84
CA TYR A 113 5.11 -4.32 -8.72
C TYR A 113 6.33 -5.16 -9.13
N LYS A 114 6.27 -5.86 -10.26
CA LYS A 114 7.39 -6.63 -10.82
C LYS A 114 8.62 -5.76 -11.14
N GLY A 115 8.39 -4.54 -11.60
CA GLY A 115 9.44 -3.53 -11.87
C GLY A 115 10.19 -3.10 -10.62
N LEU A 116 9.58 -3.19 -9.43
CA LEU A 116 10.21 -2.87 -8.16
C LEU A 116 11.31 -3.88 -7.78
N LYS A 117 11.36 -5.06 -8.43
CA LYS A 117 12.28 -6.17 -8.15
C LYS A 117 12.21 -6.64 -6.70
N LEU A 118 11.02 -6.57 -6.09
CA LEU A 118 10.78 -7.07 -4.75
C LEU A 118 10.45 -8.56 -4.75
N LYS A 119 11.00 -9.28 -3.78
CA LYS A 119 10.69 -10.67 -3.47
C LYS A 119 9.49 -10.79 -2.54
N ASP A 120 9.45 -9.90 -1.57
CA ASP A 120 8.42 -9.87 -0.52
C ASP A 120 8.37 -8.49 0.10
N GLU A 121 7.23 -8.18 0.70
CA GLU A 121 6.98 -6.90 1.33
C GLU A 121 6.18 -7.11 2.62
N ILE A 122 6.48 -6.30 3.63
CA ILE A 122 5.76 -6.24 4.89
C ILE A 122 5.39 -4.79 5.17
N GLY A 123 4.11 -4.56 5.50
CA GLY A 123 3.58 -3.25 5.83
C GLY A 123 3.36 -3.12 7.33
N LEU A 124 3.89 -2.05 7.92
CA LEU A 124 3.57 -1.61 9.26
C LEU A 124 2.64 -0.41 9.15
N PHE A 125 1.45 -0.52 9.70
CA PHE A 125 0.50 0.57 9.81
C PHE A 125 0.55 1.13 11.22
N VAL A 126 0.67 2.43 11.35
CA VAL A 126 0.78 3.15 12.62
C VAL A 126 -0.26 4.27 12.61
N GLN A 127 -1.31 4.11 13.39
CA GLN A 127 -2.34 5.14 13.49
C GLN A 127 -1.84 6.32 14.33
N ILE A 128 -1.66 7.48 13.69
CA ILE A 128 -1.15 8.69 14.35
C ILE A 128 -2.27 9.67 14.77
N SER A 129 -3.48 9.51 14.22
CA SER A 129 -4.69 10.21 14.64
C SER A 129 -5.93 9.41 14.28
N GLU A 130 -7.13 9.92 14.57
CA GLU A 130 -8.39 9.28 14.17
C GLU A 130 -8.50 9.05 12.66
N LYS A 131 -7.93 9.95 11.85
CA LYS A 131 -8.05 9.92 10.38
C LYS A 131 -6.78 9.48 9.68
N ASN A 132 -5.62 9.61 10.31
CA ASN A 132 -4.31 9.48 9.65
C ASN A 132 -3.55 8.27 10.15
N THR A 133 -3.06 7.47 9.22
CA THR A 133 -2.22 6.30 9.44
C THR A 133 -0.91 6.45 8.68
N LEU A 134 0.23 6.29 9.34
CA LEU A 134 1.50 6.10 8.65
C LEU A 134 1.59 4.66 8.16
N PHE A 135 1.98 4.51 6.92
CA PHE A 135 2.25 3.22 6.31
C PHE A 135 3.75 3.12 6.01
N TYR A 136 4.41 2.20 6.67
CA TYR A 136 5.80 1.84 6.43
C TYR A 136 5.84 0.59 5.57
N SER A 137 6.17 0.72 4.30
CA SER A 137 6.41 -0.39 3.39
C SER A 137 7.87 -0.80 3.47
N LEU A 138 8.14 -2.05 3.84
CA LEU A 138 9.47 -2.62 4.00
C LEU A 138 9.68 -3.72 2.96
N GLY A 139 10.62 -3.53 2.05
CA GLY A 139 10.86 -4.41 0.91
C GLY A 139 12.11 -5.27 1.03
N ARG A 140 12.05 -6.51 0.52
CA ARG A 140 13.19 -7.40 0.25
C ARG A 140 13.35 -7.66 -1.24
N HIS A 141 14.58 -7.68 -1.69
CA HIS A 141 14.90 -7.94 -3.11
C HIS A 141 14.68 -9.39 -3.53
N THR A 142 14.61 -9.60 -4.85
CA THR A 142 14.35 -10.92 -5.48
C THR A 142 15.32 -12.02 -5.09
N HIS A 143 16.57 -11.68 -4.73
CA HIS A 143 17.59 -12.64 -4.29
C HIS A 143 17.56 -12.94 -2.79
N GLU A 144 16.73 -12.25 -2.01
CA GLU A 144 16.58 -12.47 -0.57
C GLU A 144 15.50 -13.51 -0.26
N LYS A 145 15.47 -13.97 0.99
CA LYS A 145 14.39 -14.84 1.50
C LYS A 145 13.16 -13.98 1.79
N ARG A 146 11.98 -14.56 1.65
CA ARG A 146 10.74 -13.93 2.09
C ARG A 146 10.76 -13.69 3.60
N PHE A 147 9.98 -12.72 4.06
CA PHE A 147 9.75 -12.52 5.49
C PHE A 147 9.10 -13.76 6.11
N SER A 148 9.69 -14.25 7.19
CA SER A 148 9.16 -15.38 7.95
C SER A 148 8.08 -14.94 8.95
N LYS A 149 7.29 -15.90 9.44
CA LYS A 149 6.31 -15.64 10.52
C LYS A 149 7.01 -15.13 11.80
N ALA A 150 8.21 -15.63 12.10
CA ALA A 150 8.99 -15.20 13.26
C ALA A 150 9.44 -13.74 13.13
N GLU A 151 9.89 -13.33 11.95
CA GLU A 151 10.27 -11.93 11.68
C GLU A 151 9.05 -11.00 11.73
N THR A 152 7.92 -11.42 11.16
CA THR A 152 6.66 -10.69 11.28
C THR A 152 6.22 -10.51 12.74
N LYS A 153 6.40 -11.54 13.57
CA LYS A 153 6.12 -11.48 15.01
C LYS A 153 7.00 -10.43 15.70
N LYS A 154 8.30 -10.37 15.38
CA LYS A 154 9.19 -9.32 15.92
C LYS A 154 8.70 -7.91 15.61
N PHE A 155 8.26 -7.65 14.38
CA PHE A 155 7.67 -6.36 14.02
C PHE A 155 6.39 -6.07 14.81
N ARG A 156 5.52 -7.06 15.04
CA ARG A 156 4.33 -6.89 15.88
C ARG A 156 4.68 -6.56 17.34
N GLU A 157 5.74 -7.14 17.87
CA GLU A 157 6.20 -6.90 19.24
C GLU A 157 6.72 -5.47 19.46
N ILE A 158 7.41 -4.89 18.46
CA ILE A 158 7.95 -3.53 18.55
C ILE A 158 6.99 -2.45 18.04
N LEU A 159 5.91 -2.83 17.36
CA LEU A 159 4.98 -1.90 16.76
C LEU A 159 4.43 -0.84 17.73
N PRO A 160 4.08 -1.17 19.01
CA PRO A 160 3.65 -0.17 19.97
C PRO A 160 4.71 0.91 20.24
N VAL A 161 5.99 0.55 20.20
CA VAL A 161 7.11 1.51 20.39
C VAL A 161 7.19 2.43 19.17
N VAL A 162 7.13 1.86 17.95
CA VAL A 162 7.13 2.65 16.70
C VAL A 162 5.92 3.59 16.66
N GLU A 163 4.75 3.12 17.10
CA GLU A 163 3.54 3.95 17.19
C GLU A 163 3.73 5.12 18.14
N ALA A 164 4.20 4.86 19.36
CA ALA A 164 4.40 5.91 20.37
C ALA A 164 5.39 7.00 19.88
N LEU A 165 6.50 6.57 19.27
CA LEU A 165 7.51 7.48 18.73
C LEU A 165 6.97 8.28 17.54
N SER A 166 6.26 7.64 16.62
CA SER A 166 5.66 8.31 15.46
C SER A 166 4.60 9.33 15.88
N ARG A 167 3.70 8.97 16.80
CA ARG A 167 2.71 9.91 17.35
C ARG A 167 3.41 11.12 17.97
N ARG A 168 4.41 10.89 18.82
CA ARG A 168 5.15 11.97 19.47
C ARG A 168 5.88 12.87 18.46
N HIS A 169 6.45 12.29 17.40
CA HIS A 169 7.08 13.05 16.32
C HIS A 169 6.09 13.99 15.64
N PHE A 170 4.92 13.48 15.26
CA PHE A 170 3.89 14.29 14.58
C PHE A 170 3.16 15.27 15.50
N ASP A 171 3.02 15.01 16.79
CA ASP A 171 2.44 15.96 17.74
C ASP A 171 3.27 17.27 17.81
N GLY A 172 4.59 17.16 17.67
CA GLY A 172 5.49 18.32 17.61
C GLY A 172 5.27 19.19 16.36
N PHE A 173 4.90 18.59 15.23
CA PHE A 173 4.72 19.30 13.94
C PHE A 173 3.30 19.86 13.73
N ARG A 174 2.27 19.27 14.34
CA ARG A 174 0.86 19.69 14.15
C ARG A 174 0.53 21.05 14.74
N HIS A 175 1.40 21.61 15.55
CA HIS A 175 1.26 22.98 16.05
C HIS A 175 1.79 24.05 15.08
N GLY A 176 2.23 23.68 13.87
CA GLY A 176 2.90 24.58 12.95
C GLY A 176 2.53 24.52 11.47
N GLY A 177 1.41 23.96 11.04
CA GLY A 177 1.05 24.09 9.61
C GLY A 177 0.20 22.98 9.02
N SER A 178 -0.98 23.32 8.53
CA SER A 178 -1.83 22.47 7.71
C SER A 178 -1.29 22.39 6.28
N SER A 179 -0.78 21.24 5.87
CA SER A 179 -0.57 20.94 4.45
C SER A 179 -1.86 20.38 3.87
N GLN A 180 -2.57 21.16 3.08
CA GLN A 180 -3.70 20.70 2.28
C GLN A 180 -3.14 20.07 1.01
N THR A 181 -3.05 18.74 0.99
CA THR A 181 -2.93 17.99 -0.26
C THR A 181 -4.33 17.67 -0.78
N VAL A 182 -4.67 18.19 -1.94
CA VAL A 182 -5.89 17.84 -2.67
C VAL A 182 -5.67 16.46 -3.30
N GLY A 183 -6.03 15.40 -2.57
CA GLY A 183 -5.95 14.03 -3.07
C GLY A 183 -7.26 13.59 -3.74
N ARG A 184 -7.17 12.76 -4.79
CA ARG A 184 -8.35 12.13 -5.40
C ARG A 184 -8.87 10.99 -4.50
N ASP A 185 -10.20 10.91 -4.34
CA ASP A 185 -10.85 9.83 -3.60
C ASP A 185 -10.86 8.54 -4.45
N VAL A 186 -10.33 7.43 -3.90
CA VAL A 186 -10.24 6.13 -4.59
C VAL A 186 -11.61 5.60 -4.99
N ASP A 187 -12.61 5.73 -4.11
CA ASP A 187 -13.95 5.26 -4.41
C ASP A 187 -14.60 6.13 -5.48
N GLU A 188 -14.33 7.43 -5.48
CA GLU A 188 -14.79 8.31 -6.54
C GLU A 188 -14.18 7.92 -7.88
N ALA A 189 -12.87 7.68 -7.93
CA ALA A 189 -12.21 7.20 -9.14
C ALA A 189 -12.75 5.83 -9.61
N MET A 190 -13.02 4.90 -8.67
CA MET A 190 -13.59 3.59 -8.99
C MET A 190 -15.07 3.65 -9.35
N LEU A 191 -15.85 4.50 -8.70
CA LEU A 191 -17.27 4.70 -8.99
C LEU A 191 -17.46 5.40 -10.34
N ASN A 192 -16.63 6.40 -10.64
CA ASN A 192 -16.71 7.15 -11.88
C ASN A 192 -16.14 6.36 -13.06
N PHE A 193 -15.34 5.31 -12.81
CA PHE A 193 -14.82 4.48 -13.89
C PHE A 193 -15.94 3.78 -14.67
N GLY A 194 -16.07 4.16 -15.93
CA GLY A 194 -17.08 3.60 -16.81
C GLY A 194 -18.52 4.01 -16.48
N GLU A 195 -18.75 5.02 -15.63
CA GLU A 195 -20.08 5.50 -15.22
C GLU A 195 -21.03 5.72 -16.41
N LYS A 196 -20.49 6.18 -17.54
CA LYS A 196 -21.27 6.38 -18.77
C LYS A 196 -21.71 5.09 -19.46
N TRP A 197 -21.08 3.94 -19.16
CA TRP A 197 -21.28 2.68 -19.89
C TRP A 197 -21.56 1.47 -19.02
N LEU A 198 -21.11 1.48 -17.76
CA LEU A 198 -21.25 0.36 -16.84
C LEU A 198 -22.38 0.59 -15.85
N THR A 199 -23.07 -0.49 -15.49
CA THR A 199 -23.98 -0.47 -14.34
C THR A 199 -23.16 -0.44 -13.04
N PRO A 200 -23.75 -0.02 -11.89
CA PRO A 200 -23.05 -0.01 -10.61
C PRO A 200 -22.42 -1.37 -10.27
N ARG A 201 -23.09 -2.46 -10.63
CA ARG A 201 -22.59 -3.83 -10.42
C ARG A 201 -21.41 -4.19 -11.30
N GLU A 202 -21.45 -3.75 -12.54
CA GLU A 202 -20.33 -3.96 -13.48
C GLU A 202 -19.11 -3.13 -13.08
N SER A 203 -19.30 -1.90 -12.58
CA SER A 203 -18.21 -1.07 -12.05
C SER A 203 -17.57 -1.69 -10.79
N GLU A 204 -18.37 -2.20 -9.86
CA GLU A 204 -17.88 -2.94 -8.69
C GLU A 204 -17.02 -4.13 -9.11
N ILE A 205 -17.51 -4.93 -10.06
CA ILE A 205 -16.79 -6.09 -10.59
C ILE A 205 -15.52 -5.68 -11.33
N ALA A 206 -15.56 -4.60 -12.11
CA ALA A 206 -14.38 -4.05 -12.76
C ALA A 206 -13.29 -3.67 -11.76
N GLY A 207 -13.65 -2.97 -10.68
CA GLY A 207 -12.73 -2.63 -9.59
C GLY A 207 -12.10 -3.87 -8.93
N LEU A 208 -12.86 -4.92 -8.69
CA LEU A 208 -12.34 -6.18 -8.15
C LEU A 208 -11.41 -6.91 -9.13
N ILE A 209 -11.71 -6.88 -10.44
CA ILE A 209 -10.82 -7.43 -11.47
C ILE A 209 -9.49 -6.67 -11.51
N LEU A 210 -9.53 -5.34 -11.47
CA LEU A 210 -8.34 -4.48 -11.45
C LEU A 210 -7.46 -4.77 -10.22
N LYS A 211 -8.07 -5.01 -9.06
CA LYS A 211 -7.39 -5.42 -7.81
C LYS A 211 -6.81 -6.84 -7.86
N GLY A 212 -7.09 -7.63 -8.91
CA GLY A 212 -6.53 -8.97 -9.10
C GLY A 212 -7.36 -10.10 -8.47
N HIS A 213 -8.65 -9.89 -8.22
CA HIS A 213 -9.54 -10.95 -7.75
C HIS A 213 -9.95 -11.89 -8.89
N SER A 214 -10.00 -13.20 -8.61
CA SER A 214 -10.56 -14.21 -9.51
C SER A 214 -12.09 -14.11 -9.57
N SER A 215 -12.71 -14.72 -10.59
CA SER A 215 -14.18 -14.79 -10.65
C SER A 215 -14.80 -15.53 -9.45
N HIS A 216 -14.07 -16.44 -8.82
CA HIS A 216 -14.50 -17.13 -7.60
C HIS A 216 -14.49 -16.16 -6.40
N SER A 217 -13.38 -15.45 -6.20
CA SER A 217 -13.23 -14.45 -5.13
C SER A 217 -14.25 -13.31 -5.30
N ILE A 218 -14.47 -12.84 -6.52
CA ILE A 218 -15.48 -11.82 -6.83
C ILE A 218 -16.89 -12.31 -6.49
N ALA A 219 -17.25 -13.55 -6.90
CA ALA A 219 -18.55 -14.13 -6.59
C ALA A 219 -18.83 -14.16 -5.07
N ALA A 220 -17.83 -14.60 -4.29
CA ALA A 220 -17.93 -14.63 -2.83
C ALA A 220 -18.10 -13.23 -2.21
N GLN A 221 -17.34 -12.23 -2.68
CA GLN A 221 -17.41 -10.86 -2.15
C GLN A 221 -18.69 -10.13 -2.54
N THR A 222 -19.21 -10.43 -3.72
CA THR A 222 -20.39 -9.75 -4.27
C THR A 222 -21.71 -10.51 -4.01
N GLY A 223 -21.68 -11.64 -3.30
CA GLY A 223 -22.87 -12.44 -3.01
C GLY A 223 -23.53 -13.03 -4.26
N THR A 224 -22.75 -13.32 -5.31
CA THR A 224 -23.26 -13.89 -6.58
C THR A 224 -22.71 -15.28 -6.85
N THR A 225 -23.15 -15.92 -7.93
CA THR A 225 -22.55 -17.16 -8.41
C THR A 225 -21.34 -16.86 -9.33
N ILE A 226 -20.43 -17.83 -9.46
CA ILE A 226 -19.30 -17.72 -10.41
C ILE A 226 -19.83 -17.54 -11.84
N GLY A 227 -20.93 -18.21 -12.19
CA GLY A 227 -21.59 -18.05 -13.50
C GLY A 227 -22.07 -16.62 -13.73
N THR A 228 -22.76 -16.04 -12.76
CA THR A 228 -23.23 -14.66 -12.81
C THR A 228 -22.07 -13.66 -12.91
N THR A 229 -21.00 -13.88 -12.13
CA THR A 229 -19.79 -13.04 -12.22
C THR A 229 -19.14 -13.11 -13.60
N LYS A 230 -19.06 -14.29 -14.23
CA LYS A 230 -18.55 -14.43 -15.61
C LYS A 230 -19.41 -13.69 -16.64
N ILE A 231 -20.73 -13.70 -16.46
CA ILE A 231 -21.67 -12.95 -17.33
C ILE A 231 -21.41 -11.43 -17.18
N HIS A 232 -21.30 -10.91 -15.96
CA HIS A 232 -20.99 -9.49 -15.74
C HIS A 232 -19.63 -9.12 -16.35
N ARG A 233 -18.59 -9.95 -16.18
CA ARG A 233 -17.28 -9.72 -16.84
C ARG A 233 -17.40 -9.66 -18.37
N LYS A 234 -18.14 -10.56 -18.99
CA LYS A 234 -18.37 -10.55 -20.44
C LYS A 234 -19.09 -9.26 -20.86
N ASN A 235 -20.09 -8.84 -20.11
CA ASN A 235 -20.87 -7.65 -20.43
C ASN A 235 -20.05 -6.37 -20.29
N LEU A 236 -19.30 -6.21 -19.19
CA LEU A 236 -18.45 -5.03 -18.99
C LEU A 236 -17.35 -4.94 -20.06
N TYR A 237 -16.71 -6.07 -20.43
CA TYR A 237 -15.70 -6.09 -21.50
C TYR A 237 -16.29 -5.65 -22.84
N ARG A 238 -17.48 -6.15 -23.17
CA ARG A 238 -18.19 -5.74 -24.39
C ARG A 238 -18.56 -4.25 -24.37
N LYS A 239 -19.06 -3.72 -23.23
CA LYS A 239 -19.47 -2.32 -23.09
C LYS A 239 -18.28 -1.35 -23.19
N LEU A 240 -17.13 -1.74 -22.63
CA LEU A 240 -15.90 -0.96 -22.71
C LEU A 240 -15.11 -1.19 -24.01
N ASN A 241 -15.62 -2.07 -24.88
CA ASN A 241 -14.95 -2.47 -26.13
C ASN A 241 -13.51 -2.99 -25.90
N ILE A 242 -13.33 -3.83 -24.88
CA ILE A 242 -12.06 -4.42 -24.49
C ILE A 242 -12.16 -5.94 -24.49
N SER A 243 -11.02 -6.62 -24.62
CA SER A 243 -10.92 -8.09 -24.71
C SER A 243 -10.11 -8.73 -23.57
N SER A 244 -9.36 -7.93 -22.82
CA SER A 244 -8.42 -8.42 -21.83
C SER A 244 -8.45 -7.59 -20.53
N GLN A 245 -7.92 -8.20 -19.44
CA GLN A 245 -7.70 -7.49 -18.18
C GLN A 245 -6.65 -6.37 -18.33
N ALA A 246 -5.70 -6.53 -19.24
CA ALA A 246 -4.69 -5.50 -19.52
C ALA A 246 -5.33 -4.24 -20.15
N GLU A 247 -6.27 -4.43 -21.05
CA GLU A 247 -7.02 -3.32 -21.65
C GLU A 247 -7.96 -2.66 -20.64
N LEU A 248 -8.58 -3.43 -19.72
CA LEU A 248 -9.37 -2.86 -18.62
C LEU A 248 -8.51 -1.98 -17.71
N PHE A 249 -7.28 -2.42 -17.42
CA PHE A 249 -6.34 -1.64 -16.62
C PHE A 249 -5.96 -0.33 -17.33
N HIS A 250 -5.68 -0.38 -18.62
CA HIS A 250 -5.35 0.79 -19.42
C HIS A 250 -6.52 1.79 -19.45
N ALA A 251 -7.73 1.32 -19.76
CA ALA A 251 -8.92 2.16 -19.77
C ALA A 251 -9.21 2.83 -18.42
N PHE A 252 -8.98 2.13 -17.31
CA PHE A 252 -9.12 2.70 -15.97
C PHE A 252 -8.12 3.84 -15.76
N PHE A 253 -6.83 3.62 -16.07
CA PHE A 253 -5.82 4.65 -15.85
C PHE A 253 -6.03 5.87 -16.76
N GLU A 254 -6.43 5.70 -18.00
CA GLU A 254 -6.80 6.84 -18.87
C GLU A 254 -7.95 7.64 -18.27
N SER A 255 -9.01 6.98 -17.77
CA SER A 255 -10.18 7.68 -17.22
C SER A 255 -9.91 8.43 -15.90
N VAL A 256 -8.85 8.10 -15.17
CA VAL A 256 -8.49 8.75 -13.89
C VAL A 256 -7.59 9.97 -14.11
N PHE A 257 -6.89 10.05 -15.25
CA PHE A 257 -5.86 11.06 -15.51
C PHE A 257 -6.14 11.96 -16.72
N GLU A 258 -7.33 11.79 -17.38
CA GLU A 258 -7.94 12.81 -18.23
C GLU A 258 -8.71 13.84 -17.35
#